data_9ad9213a09e0a3e8cde3c69e66860b3d
#
_entry.id   9ad9213a09e0a3e8cde3c69e66860b3d
#
_cell.length_a   1.000
_cell.length_b   1.000
_cell.length_c   1.000
_cell.angle_alpha   90.00
_cell.angle_beta   90.00
_cell.angle_gamma   90.00
#
_symmetry.space_group_name_H-M   'P 1'
#
loop_
_entity.id
_entity.type
_entity.pdbx_description
1 polymer ?
#
loop_
_entity_poly.entity_id
_entity_poly.type
_entity_poly.pdbx_seq_one_letter_code
_entity_poly.pdbx_strand_id
1 'polypeptide(L)'
;MTDSPLRSSMLFLPFLQQDWGKWTPWGQMKSRQNYIHQLLLAEIEEKRIKENQSQGDVLSLMMAARDENGQKMTDDELKDELLTILFAGHETTATTLAWAFYQIHQNSDVLLQLQQELDSLGENPNPMEIAQLPYLTAVCLETLRMYPVLPGLFPRITKSSINIAGYQFPPDTTLMPSIYLLHYREDLYPNPQQFNPERFLGRQYSPWEFIPFGGGSRRCLGYALALLEMKLVLATVLSNYQLALLENKPLKLQRRGFTLAPEGGVRMMSKKRITQIVRA
;
A
#
# COMPACT_ATOMS: atom_id res chain seq x y z
N MET A 1 5.91 -8.06 13.53
CA MET A 1 6.25 -9.51 13.43
C MET A 1 7.68 -9.59 12.94
N THR A 2 8.58 -10.14 13.72
CA THR A 2 9.97 -10.34 13.29
C THR A 2 9.99 -11.42 12.22
N ASP A 3 10.43 -11.06 11.01
CA ASP A 3 10.59 -11.96 9.87
C ASP A 3 11.73 -12.95 10.15
N SER A 4 11.43 -14.01 10.85
CA SER A 4 12.33 -15.16 10.94
C SER A 4 12.12 -16.01 9.69
N PRO A 5 13.17 -16.30 8.90
CA PRO A 5 13.09 -17.19 7.73
C PRO A 5 12.45 -18.54 8.05
N LEU A 6 12.65 -19.03 9.27
CA LEU A 6 12.03 -20.25 9.81
C LEU A 6 10.50 -20.17 9.89
N ARG A 7 9.93 -19.00 10.20
CA ARG A 7 8.47 -18.84 10.29
C ARG A 7 7.82 -18.77 8.90
N SER A 8 8.48 -18.16 7.95
CA SER A 8 8.00 -18.13 6.56
C SER A 8 8.05 -19.52 5.91
N SER A 9 9.07 -20.33 6.23
CA SER A 9 9.17 -21.70 5.69
C SER A 9 8.09 -22.65 6.23
N MET A 10 7.52 -22.37 7.43
CA MET A 10 6.43 -23.19 7.97
C MET A 10 5.16 -23.17 7.11
N LEU A 11 4.91 -22.11 6.35
CA LEU A 11 3.78 -22.04 5.43
C LEU A 11 3.90 -23.03 4.26
N PHE A 12 5.13 -23.40 3.90
CA PHE A 12 5.43 -24.26 2.75
C PHE A 12 5.80 -25.70 3.12
N LEU A 13 6.02 -25.99 4.42
CA LEU A 13 6.47 -27.30 4.88
C LEU A 13 5.41 -27.93 5.79
N PRO A 14 4.55 -28.84 5.27
CA PRO A 14 3.42 -29.42 6.01
C PRO A 14 3.82 -30.10 7.34
N PHE A 15 5.02 -30.70 7.41
CA PHE A 15 5.50 -31.34 8.63
C PHE A 15 5.78 -30.37 9.80
N LEU A 16 5.95 -29.07 9.51
CA LEU A 16 6.10 -28.01 10.53
C LEU A 16 4.75 -27.46 11.00
N GLN A 17 3.65 -27.85 10.35
CA GLN A 17 2.29 -27.38 10.65
C GLN A 17 1.61 -28.25 11.74
N GLN A 18 2.38 -28.66 12.73
CA GLN A 18 1.84 -29.42 13.86
C GLN A 18 1.34 -28.47 14.96
N ASP A 19 0.07 -28.62 15.30
CA ASP A 19 -0.61 -27.84 16.32
C ASP A 19 -0.55 -28.53 17.68
N TRP A 20 0.51 -28.22 18.45
CA TRP A 20 0.59 -28.61 19.85
C TRP A 20 0.36 -27.39 20.76
N GLY A 21 -0.61 -26.57 20.39
CA GLY A 21 -0.98 -25.37 21.12
C GLY A 21 0.16 -24.34 21.15
N LYS A 22 0.33 -23.67 22.30
CA LYS A 22 1.34 -22.60 22.47
C LYS A 22 2.80 -23.10 22.40
N TRP A 23 3.02 -24.40 22.40
CA TRP A 23 4.36 -25.00 22.39
C TRP A 23 4.99 -25.02 20.99
N THR A 24 4.19 -24.96 19.94
CA THR A 24 4.70 -24.91 18.58
C THR A 24 4.48 -23.55 17.95
N PRO A 25 5.38 -23.09 17.05
CA PRO A 25 5.19 -21.85 16.30
C PRO A 25 3.89 -21.85 15.48
N TRP A 26 3.47 -22.99 14.95
CA TRP A 26 2.21 -23.18 14.23
C TRP A 26 0.99 -22.98 15.15
N GLY A 27 1.01 -23.62 16.32
CA GLY A 27 -0.07 -23.46 17.31
C GLY A 27 -0.15 -22.03 17.85
N GLN A 28 0.99 -21.35 18.03
CA GLN A 28 1.00 -19.91 18.36
C GLN A 28 0.38 -19.06 17.26
N MET A 29 0.65 -19.37 15.98
CA MET A 29 0.07 -18.69 14.85
C MET A 29 -1.44 -18.90 14.81
N LYS A 30 -1.91 -20.14 14.94
CA LYS A 30 -3.35 -20.46 15.01
C LYS A 30 -4.04 -19.77 16.19
N SER A 31 -3.43 -19.75 17.36
CA SER A 31 -3.98 -19.06 18.53
C SER A 31 -4.17 -17.57 18.28
N ARG A 32 -3.21 -16.92 17.61
CA ARG A 32 -3.33 -15.49 17.21
C ARG A 32 -4.38 -15.29 16.15
N GLN A 33 -4.46 -16.18 15.16
CA GLN A 33 -5.50 -16.13 14.12
C GLN A 33 -6.89 -16.25 14.74
N ASN A 34 -7.09 -17.21 15.63
CA ASN A 34 -8.36 -17.39 16.35
C ASN A 34 -8.73 -16.15 17.17
N TYR A 35 -7.74 -15.52 17.84
CA TYR A 35 -7.99 -14.29 18.57
C TYR A 35 -8.43 -13.14 17.65
N ILE A 36 -7.77 -12.97 16.51
CA ILE A 36 -8.17 -11.97 15.51
C ILE A 36 -9.58 -12.26 14.98
N HIS A 37 -9.89 -13.53 14.68
CA HIS A 37 -11.23 -13.93 14.25
C HIS A 37 -12.30 -13.57 15.28
N GLN A 38 -12.03 -13.80 16.57
CA GLN A 38 -12.95 -13.42 17.64
C GLN A 38 -13.18 -11.91 17.71
N LEU A 39 -12.12 -11.11 17.55
CA LEU A 39 -12.25 -9.65 17.51
C LEU A 39 -13.08 -9.17 16.33
N LEU A 40 -12.87 -9.75 15.15
CA LEU A 40 -13.62 -9.38 13.94
C LEU A 40 -15.10 -9.78 14.06
N LEU A 41 -15.41 -10.96 14.60
CA LEU A 41 -16.79 -11.38 14.84
C LEU A 41 -17.49 -10.50 15.88
N ALA A 42 -16.77 -10.09 16.93
CA ALA A 42 -17.30 -9.15 17.92
C ALA A 42 -17.63 -7.77 17.30
N GLU A 43 -16.75 -7.26 16.41
CA GLU A 43 -16.98 -6.01 15.67
C GLU A 43 -18.20 -6.12 14.74
N ILE A 44 -18.35 -7.24 14.02
CA ILE A 44 -19.51 -7.51 13.16
C ILE A 44 -20.81 -7.50 13.97
N GLU A 45 -20.81 -8.15 15.13
CA GLU A 45 -21.98 -8.22 16.00
C GLU A 45 -22.31 -6.86 16.62
N GLU A 46 -21.30 -6.15 17.12
CA GLU A 46 -21.48 -4.78 17.65
C GLU A 46 -22.07 -3.84 16.58
N LYS A 47 -21.55 -3.95 15.34
CA LYS A 47 -22.03 -3.15 14.23
C LYS A 47 -23.48 -3.49 13.87
N ARG A 48 -23.85 -4.76 13.92
CA ARG A 48 -25.22 -5.22 13.68
C ARG A 48 -26.22 -4.66 14.69
N ILE A 49 -25.81 -4.58 15.97
CA ILE A 49 -26.63 -3.99 17.04
C ILE A 49 -26.78 -2.46 16.84
N LYS A 50 -25.72 -1.79 16.34
CA LYS A 50 -25.70 -0.34 16.11
C LYS A 50 -26.19 0.09 14.72
N GLU A 51 -26.86 -0.76 13.97
CA GLU A 51 -27.21 -0.65 12.53
C GLU A 51 -27.82 0.71 12.11
N ASN A 52 -28.27 1.52 13.04
CA ASN A 52 -28.86 2.84 12.78
C ASN A 52 -27.90 4.03 12.99
N GLN A 53 -26.62 3.84 13.39
CA GLN A 53 -25.77 4.96 13.82
C GLN A 53 -24.52 5.23 12.98
N SER A 54 -24.09 4.33 12.08
CA SER A 54 -22.90 4.56 11.26
C SER A 54 -23.09 4.04 9.85
N GLN A 55 -23.64 4.88 9.00
CA GLN A 55 -23.67 4.63 7.55
C GLN A 55 -22.38 5.21 6.95
N GLY A 56 -21.59 4.37 6.24
CA GLY A 56 -20.51 4.84 5.38
C GLY A 56 -19.15 4.17 5.54
N ASP A 57 -18.95 3.28 6.51
CA ASP A 57 -17.72 2.48 6.58
C ASP A 57 -17.82 1.19 5.74
N VAL A 58 -16.64 0.59 5.47
CA VAL A 58 -16.51 -0.60 4.63
C VAL A 58 -17.35 -1.78 5.17
N LEU A 59 -17.33 -2.02 6.49
CA LEU A 59 -18.11 -3.12 7.09
C LEU A 59 -19.60 -2.91 6.89
N SER A 60 -20.11 -1.70 7.07
CA SER A 60 -21.53 -1.38 6.81
C SER A 60 -21.93 -1.64 5.35
N LEU A 61 -21.06 -1.25 4.40
CA LEU A 61 -21.29 -1.49 2.98
C LEU A 61 -21.30 -2.99 2.65
N MET A 62 -20.39 -3.76 3.24
CA MET A 62 -20.34 -5.21 3.06
C MET A 62 -21.57 -5.90 3.65
N MET A 63 -22.00 -5.51 4.85
CA MET A 63 -23.23 -6.03 5.49
C MET A 63 -24.50 -5.68 4.69
N ALA A 64 -24.50 -4.54 4.00
CA ALA A 64 -25.59 -4.13 3.13
C ALA A 64 -25.58 -4.81 1.75
N ALA A 65 -24.43 -5.31 1.31
CA ALA A 65 -24.27 -5.95 0.00
C ALA A 65 -25.17 -7.20 -0.14
N ARG A 66 -25.57 -7.49 -1.38
CA ARG A 66 -26.35 -8.67 -1.75
C ARG A 66 -25.73 -9.28 -3.01
N ASP A 67 -25.75 -10.60 -3.06
CA ASP A 67 -25.37 -11.34 -4.26
C ASP A 67 -26.47 -11.29 -5.33
N GLU A 68 -26.24 -11.98 -6.46
CA GLU A 68 -27.19 -12.08 -7.58
C GLU A 68 -28.54 -12.73 -7.17
N ASN A 69 -28.57 -13.49 -6.07
CA ASN A 69 -29.74 -14.14 -5.50
C ASN A 69 -30.42 -13.33 -4.38
N GLY A 70 -29.90 -12.13 -4.09
CA GLY A 70 -30.37 -11.26 -3.02
C GLY A 70 -29.91 -11.67 -1.62
N GLN A 71 -28.95 -12.59 -1.49
CA GLN A 71 -28.45 -13.07 -0.19
C GLN A 71 -27.35 -12.13 0.36
N LYS A 72 -27.35 -11.98 1.69
CA LYS A 72 -26.31 -11.24 2.42
C LYS A 72 -25.08 -12.12 2.59
N MET A 73 -23.93 -11.48 2.78
CA MET A 73 -22.72 -12.16 3.25
C MET A 73 -22.95 -12.77 4.63
N THR A 74 -22.45 -13.97 4.82
CA THR A 74 -22.40 -14.64 6.13
C THR A 74 -21.35 -14.00 7.03
N ASP A 75 -21.38 -14.26 8.33
CA ASP A 75 -20.39 -13.74 9.28
C ASP A 75 -18.98 -14.26 8.99
N ASP A 76 -18.86 -15.49 8.52
CA ASP A 76 -17.57 -16.05 8.10
C ASP A 76 -17.03 -15.36 6.84
N GLU A 77 -17.88 -15.08 5.86
CA GLU A 77 -17.48 -14.32 4.67
C GLU A 77 -17.07 -12.88 5.03
N LEU A 78 -17.88 -12.19 5.85
CA LEU A 78 -17.54 -10.84 6.34
C LEU A 78 -16.21 -10.83 7.08
N LYS A 79 -15.99 -11.76 7.98
CA LYS A 79 -14.74 -11.91 8.74
C LYS A 79 -13.53 -12.13 7.82
N ASP A 80 -13.65 -13.02 6.85
CA ASP A 80 -12.55 -13.36 5.95
C ASP A 80 -12.22 -12.21 4.99
N GLU A 81 -13.22 -11.47 4.51
CA GLU A 81 -13.02 -10.27 3.70
C GLU A 81 -12.42 -9.13 4.52
N LEU A 82 -12.89 -8.88 5.76
CA LEU A 82 -12.28 -7.89 6.65
C LEU A 82 -10.81 -8.20 6.93
N LEU A 83 -10.49 -9.47 7.20
CA LEU A 83 -9.11 -9.90 7.41
C LEU A 83 -8.26 -9.65 6.16
N THR A 84 -8.81 -9.92 4.99
CA THR A 84 -8.15 -9.68 3.70
C THR A 84 -7.88 -8.20 3.50
N ILE A 85 -8.86 -7.33 3.74
CA ILE A 85 -8.72 -5.87 3.60
C ILE A 85 -7.67 -5.33 4.58
N LEU A 86 -7.72 -5.74 5.85
CA LEU A 86 -6.73 -5.33 6.87
C LEU A 86 -5.31 -5.75 6.51
N PHE A 87 -5.15 -6.99 6.05
CA PHE A 87 -3.85 -7.50 5.63
C PHE A 87 -3.33 -6.77 4.39
N ALA A 88 -4.18 -6.60 3.37
CA ALA A 88 -3.79 -5.98 2.12
C ALA A 88 -3.50 -4.47 2.26
N GLY A 89 -4.28 -3.74 3.07
CA GLY A 89 -4.18 -2.28 3.21
C GLY A 89 -3.05 -1.83 4.13
N HIS A 90 -2.82 -2.54 5.23
CA HIS A 90 -1.91 -2.07 6.28
C HIS A 90 -0.44 -2.04 5.85
N GLU A 91 0.14 -3.18 5.48
CA GLU A 91 1.59 -3.27 5.23
C GLU A 91 2.00 -2.58 3.92
N THR A 92 1.15 -2.64 2.91
CA THR A 92 1.44 -2.05 1.61
C THR A 92 1.48 -0.53 1.68
N THR A 93 0.47 0.11 2.26
CA THR A 93 0.41 1.57 2.41
C THR A 93 1.50 2.07 3.35
N ALA A 94 1.74 1.40 4.49
CA ALA A 94 2.81 1.76 5.42
C ALA A 94 4.21 1.69 4.76
N THR A 95 4.47 0.67 3.95
CA THR A 95 5.73 0.53 3.21
C THR A 95 5.90 1.64 2.17
N THR A 96 4.84 1.97 1.43
CA THR A 96 4.88 3.07 0.45
C THR A 96 5.12 4.42 1.13
N LEU A 97 4.46 4.69 2.25
CA LEU A 97 4.68 5.90 3.06
C LEU A 97 6.12 6.00 3.57
N ALA A 98 6.70 4.89 4.02
CA ALA A 98 8.12 4.88 4.43
C ALA A 98 9.04 5.31 3.28
N TRP A 99 8.84 4.79 2.06
CA TRP A 99 9.58 5.22 0.88
C TRP A 99 9.30 6.67 0.50
N ALA A 100 8.05 7.15 0.62
CA ALA A 100 7.70 8.54 0.35
C ALA A 100 8.43 9.48 1.31
N PHE A 101 8.40 9.23 2.62
CA PHE A 101 9.12 10.04 3.60
C PHE A 101 10.63 10.03 3.35
N TYR A 102 11.21 8.89 2.99
CA TYR A 102 12.62 8.81 2.64
C TYR A 102 12.94 9.69 1.43
N GLN A 103 12.21 9.55 0.32
CA GLN A 103 12.49 10.29 -0.91
C GLN A 103 12.24 11.79 -0.78
N ILE A 104 11.17 12.18 -0.10
CA ILE A 104 10.89 13.61 0.16
C ILE A 104 12.05 14.27 0.91
N HIS A 105 12.64 13.57 1.91
CA HIS A 105 13.72 14.14 2.72
C HIS A 105 15.13 13.93 2.13
N GLN A 106 15.28 13.08 1.13
CA GLN A 106 16.50 12.99 0.32
C GLN A 106 16.58 14.11 -0.74
N ASN A 107 15.44 14.69 -1.12
CA ASN A 107 15.33 15.69 -2.18
C ASN A 107 14.78 16.99 -1.61
N SER A 108 15.68 17.90 -1.22
CA SER A 108 15.33 19.18 -0.57
C SER A 108 14.34 20.02 -1.39
N ASP A 109 14.50 20.03 -2.71
CA ASP A 109 13.64 20.82 -3.62
C ASP A 109 12.22 20.26 -3.63
N VAL A 110 12.08 18.92 -3.63
CA VAL A 110 10.78 18.25 -3.52
C VAL A 110 10.11 18.58 -2.18
N LEU A 111 10.87 18.52 -1.09
CA LEU A 111 10.34 18.87 0.23
C LEU A 111 9.86 20.32 0.27
N LEU A 112 10.66 21.25 -0.24
CA LEU A 112 10.32 22.68 -0.26
C LEU A 112 9.06 22.95 -1.07
N GLN A 113 8.98 22.41 -2.29
CA GLN A 113 7.82 22.60 -3.16
C GLN A 113 6.54 21.98 -2.57
N LEU A 114 6.66 20.79 -1.97
CA LEU A 114 5.54 20.15 -1.28
C LEU A 114 5.06 20.96 -0.07
N GLN A 115 6.00 21.54 0.71
CA GLN A 115 5.65 22.42 1.84
C GLN A 115 4.94 23.68 1.35
N GLN A 116 5.41 24.31 0.27
CA GLN A 116 4.74 25.48 -0.33
C GLN A 116 3.32 25.17 -0.78
N GLU A 117 3.12 24.01 -1.39
CA GLU A 117 1.77 23.57 -1.82
C GLU A 117 0.87 23.34 -0.60
N LEU A 118 1.35 22.67 0.45
CA LEU A 118 0.59 22.43 1.68
C LEU A 118 0.26 23.72 2.41
N ASP A 119 1.21 24.66 2.50
CA ASP A 119 1.01 25.95 3.17
C ASP A 119 -0.02 26.83 2.44
N SER A 120 -0.22 26.62 1.14
CA SER A 120 -1.24 27.35 0.35
C SER A 120 -2.69 27.02 0.74
N LEU A 121 -2.92 25.89 1.41
CA LEU A 121 -4.26 25.49 1.88
C LEU A 121 -4.72 26.23 3.16
N GLY A 122 -3.80 26.91 3.86
CA GLY A 122 -4.10 27.58 5.13
C GLY A 122 -4.27 26.62 6.32
N GLU A 123 -4.94 27.12 7.36
CA GLU A 123 -5.19 26.35 8.59
C GLU A 123 -6.42 25.45 8.43
N ASN A 124 -6.31 24.18 8.88
CA ASN A 124 -7.38 23.18 8.88
C ASN A 124 -8.04 22.90 7.51
N PRO A 125 -7.27 22.53 6.49
CA PRO A 125 -7.82 22.25 5.17
C PRO A 125 -8.76 21.03 5.21
N ASN A 126 -9.77 21.06 4.34
CA ASN A 126 -10.66 19.92 4.15
C ASN A 126 -9.85 18.73 3.57
N PRO A 127 -10.04 17.49 4.05
CA PRO A 127 -9.38 16.32 3.49
C PRO A 127 -9.51 16.16 1.96
N MET A 128 -10.63 16.61 1.38
CA MET A 128 -10.83 16.56 -0.07
C MET A 128 -9.99 17.60 -0.82
N GLU A 129 -9.68 18.75 -0.22
CA GLU A 129 -8.76 19.73 -0.80
C GLU A 129 -7.34 19.17 -0.82
N ILE A 130 -6.90 18.55 0.27
CA ILE A 130 -5.62 17.82 0.34
C ILE A 130 -5.54 16.72 -0.73
N ALA A 131 -6.61 15.96 -0.91
CA ALA A 131 -6.66 14.88 -1.88
C ALA A 131 -6.51 15.36 -3.34
N GLN A 132 -6.81 16.63 -3.63
CA GLN A 132 -6.74 17.24 -4.96
C GLN A 132 -5.42 17.95 -5.25
N LEU A 133 -4.51 18.08 -4.28
CA LEU A 133 -3.22 18.75 -4.46
C LEU A 133 -2.40 18.05 -5.57
N PRO A 134 -2.02 18.79 -6.62
CA PRO A 134 -1.36 18.19 -7.77
C PRO A 134 0.06 17.72 -7.47
N TYR A 135 0.87 18.51 -6.76
CA TYR A 135 2.25 18.13 -6.46
C TYR A 135 2.32 16.99 -5.44
N LEU A 136 1.51 17.03 -4.40
CA LEU A 136 1.36 15.91 -3.45
C LEU A 136 0.95 14.62 -4.17
N THR A 137 0.03 14.73 -5.14
CA THR A 137 -0.35 13.59 -5.99
C THR A 137 0.84 13.06 -6.79
N ALA A 138 1.59 13.96 -7.43
CA ALA A 138 2.78 13.62 -8.21
C ALA A 138 3.86 12.94 -7.36
N VAL A 139 4.10 13.41 -6.14
CA VAL A 139 5.01 12.79 -5.16
C VAL A 139 4.57 11.37 -4.81
N CYS A 140 3.27 11.15 -4.55
CA CYS A 140 2.74 9.81 -4.29
C CYS A 140 2.93 8.86 -5.49
N LEU A 141 2.63 9.34 -6.70
CA LEU A 141 2.76 8.54 -7.92
C LEU A 141 4.23 8.21 -8.24
N GLU A 142 5.14 9.17 -8.09
CA GLU A 142 6.58 8.92 -8.30
C GLU A 142 7.15 7.95 -7.25
N THR A 143 6.68 8.03 -6.01
CA THR A 143 7.04 7.04 -4.98
C THR A 143 6.61 5.63 -5.42
N LEU A 144 5.38 5.47 -5.87
CA LEU A 144 4.85 4.19 -6.36
C LEU A 144 5.55 3.69 -7.62
N ARG A 145 6.04 4.60 -8.47
CA ARG A 145 6.84 4.25 -9.64
C ARG A 145 8.19 3.66 -9.23
N MET A 146 8.94 4.40 -8.41
CA MET A 146 10.30 4.00 -8.02
C MET A 146 10.33 2.81 -7.06
N TYR A 147 9.35 2.76 -6.17
CA TYR A 147 9.28 1.73 -5.12
C TYR A 147 7.93 1.01 -5.15
N PRO A 148 7.64 0.29 -6.24
CA PRO A 148 6.43 -0.52 -6.26
C PRO A 148 6.52 -1.55 -5.14
N VAL A 149 5.51 -1.54 -4.26
CA VAL A 149 5.48 -2.43 -3.08
C VAL A 149 5.58 -3.90 -3.50
N LEU A 150 4.95 -4.24 -4.62
CA LEU A 150 5.08 -5.53 -5.29
C LEU A 150 5.94 -5.35 -6.54
N PRO A 151 7.05 -6.09 -6.68
CA PRO A 151 7.94 -5.96 -7.84
C PRO A 151 7.33 -6.50 -9.14
N GLY A 152 6.31 -7.32 -9.05
CA GLY A 152 5.60 -7.92 -10.18
C GLY A 152 4.14 -8.19 -9.89
N LEU A 153 3.37 -8.37 -10.94
CA LEU A 153 1.97 -8.79 -10.85
C LEU A 153 1.88 -10.24 -10.40
N PHE A 154 0.71 -10.61 -9.89
CA PHE A 154 0.44 -12.01 -9.61
C PHE A 154 0.57 -12.85 -10.88
N PRO A 155 1.20 -14.04 -10.81
CA PRO A 155 1.42 -14.89 -11.95
C PRO A 155 0.12 -15.33 -12.61
N ARG A 156 0.19 -15.53 -13.93
CA ARG A 156 -0.88 -16.10 -14.77
C ARG A 156 -0.36 -17.36 -15.42
N ILE A 157 -1.19 -18.38 -15.43
CA ILE A 157 -0.88 -19.65 -16.11
C ILE A 157 -1.65 -19.68 -17.43
N THR A 158 -0.95 -19.94 -18.53
CA THR A 158 -1.55 -20.08 -19.84
C THR A 158 -2.40 -21.36 -19.90
N LYS A 159 -3.67 -21.26 -20.32
CA LYS A 159 -4.56 -22.42 -20.51
C LYS A 159 -4.40 -23.06 -21.90
N SER A 160 -3.90 -22.31 -22.86
CA SER A 160 -3.63 -22.73 -24.23
C SER A 160 -2.34 -22.10 -24.71
N SER A 161 -1.81 -22.57 -25.84
CA SER A 161 -0.68 -21.92 -26.48
C SER A 161 -1.03 -20.50 -26.89
N ILE A 162 -0.19 -19.52 -26.51
CA ILE A 162 -0.36 -18.09 -26.84
C ILE A 162 0.91 -17.52 -27.44
N ASN A 163 0.78 -16.51 -28.30
CA ASN A 163 1.89 -15.72 -28.80
C ASN A 163 1.87 -14.33 -28.15
N ILE A 164 3.01 -13.93 -27.57
CA ILE A 164 3.19 -12.59 -26.98
C ILE A 164 4.48 -12.01 -27.54
N ALA A 165 4.39 -10.90 -28.24
CA ALA A 165 5.51 -10.17 -28.84
C ALA A 165 6.44 -11.07 -29.69
N GLY A 166 5.89 -12.02 -30.44
CA GLY A 166 6.63 -12.96 -31.29
C GLY A 166 7.13 -14.24 -30.60
N TYR A 167 6.99 -14.33 -29.28
CA TYR A 167 7.35 -15.54 -28.53
C TYR A 167 6.12 -16.42 -28.31
N GLN A 168 6.28 -17.71 -28.61
CA GLN A 168 5.23 -18.70 -28.42
C GLN A 168 5.39 -19.39 -27.06
N PHE A 169 4.34 -19.32 -26.25
CA PHE A 169 4.27 -19.94 -24.91
C PHE A 169 3.31 -21.12 -24.96
N PRO A 170 3.75 -22.34 -24.61
CA PRO A 170 2.86 -23.49 -24.50
C PRO A 170 1.85 -23.34 -23.35
N PRO A 171 0.82 -24.21 -23.30
CA PRO A 171 -0.02 -24.33 -22.12
C PRO A 171 0.79 -24.56 -20.84
N ASP A 172 0.22 -24.22 -19.68
CA ASP A 172 0.82 -24.35 -18.35
C ASP A 172 2.11 -23.54 -18.12
N THR A 173 2.38 -22.55 -19.00
CA THR A 173 3.46 -21.59 -18.79
C THR A 173 3.05 -20.54 -17.79
N THR A 174 3.84 -20.35 -16.74
CA THR A 174 3.65 -19.26 -15.76
C THR A 174 4.27 -17.97 -16.27
N LEU A 175 3.45 -16.94 -16.44
CA LEU A 175 3.86 -15.59 -16.85
C LEU A 175 3.67 -14.62 -15.68
N MET A 176 4.69 -13.84 -15.37
CA MET A 176 4.66 -12.83 -14.32
C MET A 176 5.19 -11.50 -14.86
N PRO A 177 4.30 -10.55 -15.22
CA PRO A 177 4.73 -9.21 -15.61
C PRO A 177 5.43 -8.49 -14.47
N SER A 178 6.59 -7.88 -14.77
CA SER A 178 7.37 -7.14 -13.79
C SER A 178 6.98 -5.67 -13.78
N ILE A 179 6.42 -5.20 -12.66
CA ILE A 179 6.12 -3.79 -12.42
C ILE A 179 7.43 -3.01 -12.35
N TYR A 180 8.41 -3.54 -11.60
CA TYR A 180 9.70 -2.90 -11.42
C TYR A 180 10.41 -2.64 -12.75
N LEU A 181 10.55 -3.65 -13.59
CA LEU A 181 11.21 -3.48 -14.89
C LEU A 181 10.48 -2.50 -15.81
N LEU A 182 9.15 -2.51 -15.80
CA LEU A 182 8.36 -1.58 -16.59
C LEU A 182 8.57 -0.13 -16.13
N HIS A 183 8.54 0.12 -14.83
CA HIS A 183 8.68 1.46 -14.27
C HIS A 183 10.11 2.03 -14.33
N TYR A 184 11.10 1.18 -14.68
CA TYR A 184 12.50 1.58 -14.87
C TYR A 184 12.91 1.61 -16.35
N ARG A 185 11.97 1.51 -17.28
CA ARG A 185 12.23 1.66 -18.71
C ARG A 185 12.57 3.12 -19.03
N GLU A 186 13.77 3.32 -19.61
CA GLU A 186 14.30 4.64 -19.98
C GLU A 186 13.46 5.34 -21.04
N ASP A 187 12.89 4.58 -21.98
CA ASP A 187 12.03 5.10 -23.06
C ASP A 187 10.67 5.59 -22.56
N LEU A 188 10.20 5.11 -21.41
CA LEU A 188 8.97 5.57 -20.77
C LEU A 188 9.23 6.63 -19.70
N TYR A 189 10.30 6.46 -18.94
CA TYR A 189 10.67 7.29 -17.78
C TYR A 189 12.12 7.74 -17.92
N PRO A 190 12.42 8.84 -18.62
CA PRO A 190 13.79 9.37 -18.75
C PRO A 190 14.42 9.56 -17.37
N ASN A 191 15.68 9.12 -17.20
CA ASN A 191 16.38 9.08 -15.92
C ASN A 191 15.58 8.34 -14.82
N PRO A 192 15.22 7.06 -15.00
CA PRO A 192 14.24 6.38 -14.15
C PRO A 192 14.72 6.18 -12.71
N GLN A 193 16.01 6.33 -12.44
CA GLN A 193 16.60 6.25 -11.11
C GLN A 193 16.50 7.55 -10.32
N GLN A 194 16.13 8.67 -10.98
CA GLN A 194 15.93 9.96 -10.34
C GLN A 194 14.49 10.07 -9.83
N PHE A 195 14.34 10.47 -8.57
CA PHE A 195 13.05 10.82 -8.00
C PHE A 195 12.62 12.18 -8.54
N ASN A 196 11.65 12.19 -9.45
CA ASN A 196 11.19 13.39 -10.14
C ASN A 196 9.66 13.39 -10.23
N PRO A 197 8.96 14.01 -9.26
CA PRO A 197 7.50 14.11 -9.27
C PRO A 197 6.93 14.87 -10.47
N GLU A 198 7.67 15.83 -11.04
CA GLU A 198 7.24 16.68 -12.15
C GLU A 198 6.84 15.88 -13.39
N ARG A 199 7.36 14.65 -13.55
CA ARG A 199 6.96 13.76 -14.65
C ARG A 199 5.46 13.41 -14.63
N PHE A 200 4.82 13.48 -13.46
CA PHE A 200 3.39 13.24 -13.29
C PHE A 200 2.53 14.52 -13.34
N LEU A 201 3.15 15.70 -13.38
CA LEU A 201 2.47 16.96 -13.64
C LEU A 201 2.33 17.24 -15.14
N GLY A 202 3.37 16.91 -15.90
CA GLY A 202 3.44 17.21 -17.34
C GLY A 202 2.88 16.11 -18.24
N ARG A 203 2.69 14.89 -17.73
CA ARG A 203 2.26 13.73 -18.54
C ARG A 203 1.31 12.83 -17.75
N GLN A 204 0.24 12.43 -18.43
CA GLN A 204 -0.62 11.35 -17.98
C GLN A 204 -0.15 10.04 -18.61
N TYR A 205 0.32 9.10 -17.77
CA TYR A 205 0.70 7.77 -18.21
C TYR A 205 -0.53 6.90 -18.43
N SER A 206 -0.49 6.07 -19.46
CA SER A 206 -1.54 5.10 -19.72
C SER A 206 -1.58 4.01 -18.65
N PRO A 207 -2.72 3.29 -18.50
CA PRO A 207 -2.84 2.15 -17.58
C PRO A 207 -1.90 0.98 -17.87
N TRP A 208 -1.17 1.00 -18.99
CA TRP A 208 -0.19 -0.01 -19.40
C TRP A 208 1.25 0.45 -19.19
N GLU A 209 1.47 1.74 -19.06
CA GLU A 209 2.77 2.34 -18.77
C GLU A 209 2.99 2.45 -17.25
N PHE A 210 1.96 2.77 -16.48
CA PHE A 210 2.03 2.95 -15.03
C PHE A 210 1.06 2.01 -14.31
N ILE A 211 1.60 0.94 -13.72
CA ILE A 211 0.83 -0.18 -13.17
C ILE A 211 1.15 -0.52 -11.70
N PRO A 212 1.36 0.46 -10.79
CA PRO A 212 1.72 0.14 -9.41
C PRO A 212 0.64 -0.65 -8.68
N PHE A 213 -0.60 -0.52 -9.11
CA PHE A 213 -1.77 -1.21 -8.58
C PHE A 213 -2.25 -2.37 -9.49
N GLY A 214 -1.42 -2.77 -10.46
CA GLY A 214 -1.80 -3.75 -11.47
C GLY A 214 -2.79 -3.22 -12.49
N GLY A 215 -3.41 -4.13 -13.25
CA GLY A 215 -4.33 -3.79 -14.32
C GLY A 215 -5.32 -4.89 -14.64
N GLY A 216 -6.27 -4.59 -15.54
CA GLY A 216 -7.33 -5.51 -15.95
C GLY A 216 -8.27 -5.87 -14.82
N SER A 217 -8.87 -7.06 -14.89
CA SER A 217 -9.83 -7.57 -13.92
C SER A 217 -9.25 -7.85 -12.51
N ARG A 218 -7.93 -7.77 -12.35
CA ARG A 218 -7.21 -7.99 -11.09
C ARG A 218 -6.51 -6.75 -10.59
N ARG A 219 -6.92 -5.58 -11.05
CA ARG A 219 -6.44 -4.31 -10.51
C ARG A 219 -6.76 -4.24 -9.01
N CYS A 220 -5.86 -3.61 -8.24
CA CYS A 220 -6.08 -3.41 -6.81
C CYS A 220 -7.41 -2.70 -6.54
N LEU A 221 -8.24 -3.31 -5.68
CA LEU A 221 -9.54 -2.75 -5.29
C LEU A 221 -9.35 -1.48 -4.43
N GLY A 222 -8.32 -1.50 -3.55
CA GLY A 222 -8.04 -0.41 -2.61
C GLY A 222 -7.19 0.73 -3.18
N TYR A 223 -6.96 0.83 -4.49
CA TYR A 223 -6.04 1.82 -5.06
C TYR A 223 -6.39 3.27 -4.71
N ALA A 224 -7.68 3.60 -4.72
CA ALA A 224 -8.15 4.95 -4.42
C ALA A 224 -7.97 5.28 -2.92
N LEU A 225 -8.27 4.32 -2.04
CA LEU A 225 -8.07 4.44 -0.60
C LEU A 225 -6.59 4.61 -0.28
N ALA A 226 -5.72 3.77 -0.84
CA ALA A 226 -4.27 3.84 -0.62
C ALA A 226 -3.69 5.21 -1.03
N LEU A 227 -4.10 5.76 -2.18
CA LEU A 227 -3.68 7.10 -2.61
C LEU A 227 -4.21 8.19 -1.67
N LEU A 228 -5.45 8.08 -1.22
CA LEU A 228 -6.03 9.02 -0.26
C LEU A 228 -5.28 8.98 1.06
N GLU A 229 -5.05 7.80 1.62
CA GLU A 229 -4.29 7.60 2.86
C GLU A 229 -2.87 8.17 2.75
N MET A 230 -2.16 7.88 1.66
CA MET A 230 -0.83 8.45 1.43
C MET A 230 -0.84 9.98 1.48
N LYS A 231 -1.76 10.60 0.75
CA LYS A 231 -1.87 12.06 0.70
C LYS A 231 -2.19 12.67 2.06
N LEU A 232 -3.19 12.13 2.75
CA LEU A 232 -3.61 12.64 4.06
C LEU A 232 -2.51 12.48 5.11
N VAL A 233 -1.83 11.34 5.16
CA VAL A 233 -0.73 11.09 6.11
C VAL A 233 0.45 12.01 5.81
N LEU A 234 0.88 12.12 4.55
CA LEU A 234 1.99 12.99 4.16
C LEU A 234 1.67 14.45 4.48
N ALA A 235 0.48 14.93 4.10
CA ALA A 235 0.06 16.30 4.39
C ALA A 235 0.01 16.55 5.90
N THR A 236 -0.66 15.69 6.66
CA THR A 236 -0.79 15.87 8.11
C THR A 236 0.58 15.89 8.81
N VAL A 237 1.47 14.97 8.46
CA VAL A 237 2.78 14.89 9.11
C VAL A 237 3.66 16.07 8.73
N LEU A 238 3.74 16.41 7.43
CA LEU A 238 4.62 17.49 6.94
C LEU A 238 4.12 18.88 7.34
N SER A 239 2.82 19.06 7.54
CA SER A 239 2.26 20.32 8.05
C SER A 239 2.54 20.52 9.55
N ASN A 240 2.59 19.45 10.35
CA ASN A 240 2.71 19.54 11.80
C ASN A 240 4.13 19.34 12.33
N TYR A 241 5.00 18.64 11.58
CA TYR A 241 6.33 18.26 12.05
C TYR A 241 7.42 18.61 11.03
N GLN A 242 8.54 19.09 11.53
CA GLN A 242 9.77 19.16 10.77
C GLN A 242 10.54 17.86 10.99
N LEU A 243 10.71 17.09 9.95
CA LEU A 243 11.41 15.81 9.99
C LEU A 243 12.80 15.93 9.36
N ALA A 244 13.72 15.10 9.82
CA ALA A 244 15.04 14.95 9.21
C ALA A 244 15.47 13.49 9.26
N LEU A 245 16.10 12.99 8.22
CA LEU A 245 16.72 11.65 8.21
C LEU A 245 17.86 11.61 9.23
N LEU A 246 17.90 10.54 10.04
CA LEU A 246 19.01 10.32 10.98
C LEU A 246 20.30 9.90 10.28
N GLU A 247 20.16 9.21 9.15
CA GLU A 247 21.29 8.71 8.37
C GLU A 247 21.12 9.12 6.91
N ASN A 248 22.15 9.71 6.34
CA ASN A 248 22.16 10.13 4.93
C ASN A 248 22.75 9.03 4.02
N LYS A 249 22.43 7.76 4.31
CA LYS A 249 22.89 6.62 3.51
C LYS A 249 21.76 6.14 2.58
N PRO A 250 22.12 5.71 1.38
CA PRO A 250 21.15 5.05 0.51
C PRO A 250 20.54 3.82 1.20
N LEU A 251 19.24 3.79 1.31
CA LEU A 251 18.52 2.63 1.84
C LEU A 251 18.48 1.52 0.80
N LYS A 252 18.72 0.30 1.26
CA LYS A 252 18.59 -0.88 0.42
C LYS A 252 17.16 -1.40 0.43
N LEU A 253 16.76 -1.99 -0.69
CA LEU A 253 15.52 -2.74 -0.78
C LEU A 253 15.67 -4.08 -0.03
N GLN A 254 14.77 -4.35 0.89
CA GLN A 254 14.67 -5.63 1.58
C GLN A 254 13.30 -6.24 1.30
N ARG A 255 13.31 -7.52 0.95
CA ARG A 255 12.06 -8.29 0.85
C ARG A 255 11.50 -8.52 2.25
N ARG A 256 10.26 -8.08 2.48
CA ARG A 256 9.50 -8.34 3.69
C ARG A 256 8.18 -9.01 3.32
N GLY A 257 8.10 -10.30 3.52
CA GLY A 257 6.96 -11.08 3.02
C GLY A 257 6.81 -10.96 1.50
N PHE A 258 5.74 -10.31 1.06
CA PHE A 258 5.46 -10.05 -0.36
C PHE A 258 5.93 -8.67 -0.83
N THR A 259 6.29 -7.79 0.09
CA THR A 259 6.60 -6.39 -0.17
C THR A 259 8.10 -6.13 -0.27
N LEU A 260 8.45 -5.04 -0.95
CA LEU A 260 9.80 -4.47 -0.99
C LEU A 260 9.85 -3.24 -0.08
N ALA A 261 10.40 -3.41 1.11
CA ALA A 261 10.51 -2.38 2.13
C ALA A 261 11.94 -1.82 2.24
N PRO A 262 12.13 -0.63 2.83
CA PRO A 262 13.47 -0.14 3.19
C PRO A 262 14.08 -1.03 4.29
N GLU A 263 15.33 -1.46 4.08
CA GLU A 263 16.08 -2.26 5.05
C GLU A 263 16.23 -1.50 6.38
N GLY A 264 15.78 -2.13 7.47
CA GLY A 264 15.81 -1.51 8.81
C GLY A 264 14.80 -0.38 9.04
N GLY A 265 13.94 -0.09 8.05
CA GLY A 265 12.99 1.02 8.08
C GLY A 265 13.64 2.38 7.81
N VAL A 266 12.83 3.43 7.87
CA VAL A 266 13.29 4.82 7.69
C VAL A 266 13.39 5.49 9.05
N ARG A 267 14.63 5.73 9.51
CA ARG A 267 14.88 6.35 10.83
C ARG A 267 14.91 7.86 10.66
N MET A 268 14.01 8.55 11.37
CA MET A 268 13.87 9.99 11.29
C MET A 268 13.87 10.63 12.68
N MET A 269 14.37 11.84 12.74
CA MET A 269 14.26 12.73 13.90
C MET A 269 13.10 13.71 13.65
N SER A 270 12.26 13.93 14.65
CA SER A 270 11.13 14.85 14.59
C SER A 270 11.36 16.05 15.50
N LYS A 271 11.09 17.23 14.98
CA LYS A 271 10.93 18.48 15.74
C LYS A 271 9.55 19.04 15.43
N LYS A 272 8.92 19.71 16.39
CA LYS A 272 7.64 20.39 16.14
C LYS A 272 7.86 21.50 15.11
N ARG A 273 7.03 21.55 14.08
CA ARG A 273 7.05 22.68 13.13
C ARG A 273 6.58 23.94 13.87
N ILE A 274 7.39 24.99 13.80
CA ILE A 274 6.96 26.31 14.27
C ILE A 274 6.11 26.88 13.14
N THR A 275 4.78 26.89 13.33
CA THR A 275 3.89 27.62 12.42
C THR A 275 4.34 29.07 12.46
N GLN A 276 4.83 29.61 11.33
CA GLN A 276 5.08 31.04 11.23
C GLN A 276 3.75 31.74 11.46
N ILE A 277 3.61 32.42 12.59
CA ILE A 277 2.54 33.37 12.80
C ILE A 277 2.80 34.45 11.72
N VAL A 278 2.00 34.42 10.69
CA VAL A 278 1.95 35.52 9.71
C VAL A 278 1.52 36.73 10.52
N ARG A 279 2.49 37.56 10.91
CA ARG A 279 2.20 38.88 11.45
C ARG A 279 1.59 39.68 10.29
N ALA A 280 0.29 39.97 10.46
CA ALA A 280 -0.46 40.89 9.62
C ALA A 280 0.23 42.26 9.57
#